data_450dd31dcff221846a97767ccf6c4069
#
_entry.id   450dd31dcff221846a97767ccf6c4069
#
_cell.length_a   1.000
_cell.length_b   1.000
_cell.length_c   1.000
_cell.angle_alpha   90.00
_cell.angle_beta   90.00
_cell.angle_gamma   90.00
#
_symmetry.space_group_name_H-M   'P 1'
#
loop_
_entity.id
_entity.type
_entity.pdbx_description
1 polymer ?
#
loop_
_entity_poly.entity_id
_entity_poly.type
_entity_poly.pdbx_seq_one_letter_code
_entity_poly.pdbx_strand_id
1 'polypeptide(L)'
;AVETTKEESTTVVEPVSGAIESAEGSQPEKMEAVRIYGPVTHMEDGRLSIDNQSDASSAGEIILNVSQESTYVLDAVSGMPMALEDIRDGDTVYAYIGPAMTMSLPPMTNAAVIFANIPADFKVPDYVEVKSVVTDAQTSHTVLTGADGTEYTLSEDCEIFPYLTRNIVTLDDLTQGRKAAVWSDEDNTATRIMVFAE
;
A
#
# COMPACT_ATOMS: atom_id res chain seq x y z
N ALA A 1 -59.65 -62.17 1.93
CA ALA A 1 -58.20 -61.91 2.08
C ALA A 1 -57.84 -60.78 1.12
N VAL A 2 -57.63 -59.60 1.71
CA VAL A 2 -57.18 -58.45 0.97
C VAL A 2 -55.86 -58.03 1.62
N GLU A 3 -54.81 -58.24 0.91
CA GLU A 3 -53.49 -57.75 1.28
C GLU A 3 -53.40 -56.27 0.91
N THR A 4 -53.21 -55.47 1.93
CA THR A 4 -52.89 -54.06 1.74
C THR A 4 -51.40 -53.94 1.68
N THR A 5 -50.90 -53.68 0.53
CA THR A 5 -49.51 -53.32 0.34
C THR A 5 -49.29 -51.89 0.79
N LYS A 6 -48.56 -51.77 1.82
CA LYS A 6 -48.14 -50.48 2.34
C LYS A 6 -46.88 -50.06 1.57
N GLU A 7 -47.01 -49.12 0.67
CA GLU A 7 -45.85 -48.48 0.08
C GLU A 7 -45.24 -47.54 1.09
N GLU A 8 -44.08 -47.92 1.51
CA GLU A 8 -43.25 -47.10 2.34
C GLU A 8 -42.49 -46.11 1.42
N SER A 9 -42.99 -44.89 1.41
CA SER A 9 -42.31 -43.80 0.76
C SER A 9 -41.04 -43.44 1.56
N THR A 10 -39.94 -43.98 1.13
CA THR A 10 -38.65 -43.56 1.67
C THR A 10 -38.33 -42.21 1.08
N THR A 11 -38.60 -41.17 1.80
CA THR A 11 -38.06 -39.85 1.45
C THR A 11 -36.55 -39.89 1.69
N VAL A 12 -35.82 -40.09 0.66
CA VAL A 12 -34.39 -39.88 0.71
C VAL A 12 -34.17 -38.39 0.87
N VAL A 13 -33.92 -37.99 2.08
CA VAL A 13 -33.39 -36.65 2.36
C VAL A 13 -31.95 -36.70 1.85
N GLU A 14 -31.73 -36.23 0.66
CA GLU A 14 -30.36 -35.92 0.27
C GLU A 14 -29.79 -34.93 1.31
N PRO A 15 -28.64 -35.23 1.90
CA PRO A 15 -27.96 -34.23 2.68
C PRO A 15 -27.65 -33.10 1.70
N VAL A 16 -28.26 -31.96 1.93
CA VAL A 16 -27.78 -30.72 1.34
C VAL A 16 -26.39 -30.58 1.88
N SER A 17 -25.42 -31.05 1.14
CA SER A 17 -24.06 -30.64 1.36
C SER A 17 -24.04 -29.15 1.07
N GLY A 18 -24.45 -28.37 2.06
CA GLY A 18 -24.04 -27.01 2.13
C GLY A 18 -22.53 -27.08 2.22
N ALA A 19 -21.88 -26.91 1.09
CA ALA A 19 -20.51 -26.53 1.12
C ALA A 19 -20.48 -25.24 1.94
N ILE A 20 -20.22 -25.40 3.21
CA ILE A 20 -19.67 -24.33 3.98
C ILE A 20 -18.31 -24.19 3.31
N GLU A 21 -18.23 -23.32 2.33
CA GLU A 21 -16.98 -22.70 2.07
C GLU A 21 -16.61 -22.04 3.39
N SER A 22 -15.86 -22.78 4.17
CA SER A 22 -15.10 -22.20 5.24
C SER A 22 -14.45 -21.01 4.59
N ALA A 23 -14.80 -19.82 5.06
CA ALA A 23 -14.03 -18.66 4.78
C ALA A 23 -12.59 -19.06 5.09
N GLU A 24 -11.92 -19.48 4.07
CA GLU A 24 -10.48 -19.66 4.08
C GLU A 24 -9.94 -18.45 4.77
N GLY A 25 -9.24 -18.74 5.85
CA GLY A 25 -8.76 -17.76 6.76
C GLY A 25 -8.41 -16.48 6.06
N SER A 26 -8.94 -15.41 6.58
CA SER A 26 -8.69 -14.07 6.13
C SER A 26 -7.26 -13.99 5.61
N GLN A 27 -7.12 -13.96 4.31
CA GLN A 27 -5.90 -13.44 3.74
C GLN A 27 -5.68 -12.11 4.45
N PRO A 28 -4.50 -11.82 4.98
CA PRO A 28 -4.25 -10.52 5.55
C PRO A 28 -4.79 -9.53 4.54
N GLU A 29 -5.79 -8.77 4.97
CA GLU A 29 -6.39 -7.77 4.11
C GLU A 29 -5.23 -7.01 3.51
N LYS A 30 -5.07 -7.11 2.21
CA LYS A 30 -4.11 -6.28 1.48
C LYS A 30 -4.46 -4.88 1.91
N MET A 31 -3.59 -4.28 2.71
CA MET A 31 -3.71 -2.87 2.98
C MET A 31 -3.49 -2.17 1.64
N GLU A 32 -4.57 -2.04 0.89
CA GLU A 32 -4.56 -1.24 -0.32
C GLU A 32 -4.38 0.21 0.11
N ALA A 33 -3.12 0.61 0.20
CA ALA A 33 -2.81 1.99 0.48
C ALA A 33 -3.27 2.84 -0.69
N VAL A 34 -4.08 3.83 -0.39
CA VAL A 34 -4.58 4.79 -1.37
C VAL A 34 -3.66 6.00 -1.36
N ARG A 35 -3.19 6.43 -2.53
CA ARG A 35 -2.38 7.63 -2.68
C ARG A 35 -3.25 8.87 -2.87
N ILE A 36 -3.10 9.83 -2.00
CA ILE A 36 -3.71 11.15 -2.12
C ILE A 36 -2.62 12.22 -2.15
N TYR A 37 -2.95 13.39 -2.63
CA TYR A 37 -2.04 14.54 -2.61
C TYR A 37 -2.78 15.85 -2.43
N GLY A 38 -2.09 16.83 -1.92
CA GLY A 38 -2.61 18.17 -1.75
C GLY A 38 -1.79 18.98 -0.75
N PRO A 39 -2.13 20.27 -0.58
CA PRO A 39 -1.50 21.10 0.42
C PRO A 39 -1.92 20.68 1.83
N VAL A 40 -0.99 20.79 2.76
CA VAL A 40 -1.21 20.43 4.17
C VAL A 40 -1.20 21.64 5.08
N THR A 41 -1.86 21.50 6.22
CA THR A 41 -1.83 22.43 7.34
C THR A 41 -1.61 21.65 8.62
N HIS A 42 -0.69 22.12 9.46
CA HIS A 42 -0.45 21.53 10.77
C HIS A 42 -1.61 21.83 11.72
N MET A 43 -2.02 20.80 12.44
CA MET A 43 -2.98 20.93 13.53
C MET A 43 -2.26 21.04 14.88
N GLU A 44 -2.89 21.72 15.84
CA GLU A 44 -2.32 21.93 17.19
C GLU A 44 -2.03 20.62 17.93
N ASP A 45 -2.75 19.56 17.60
CA ASP A 45 -2.62 18.24 18.23
C ASP A 45 -1.58 17.32 17.56
N GLY A 46 -0.79 17.85 16.61
CA GLY A 46 0.26 17.12 15.91
C GLY A 46 -0.20 16.30 14.70
N ARG A 47 -1.48 16.40 14.34
CA ARG A 47 -1.99 15.83 13.08
C ARG A 47 -1.80 16.78 11.92
N LEU A 48 -1.95 16.27 10.70
CA LEU A 48 -1.99 17.08 9.49
C LEU A 48 -3.40 17.09 8.90
N SER A 49 -3.84 18.26 8.46
CA SER A 49 -4.98 18.39 7.56
C SER A 49 -4.44 18.48 6.13
N ILE A 50 -4.95 17.66 5.22
CA ILE A 50 -4.62 17.71 3.80
C ILE A 50 -5.87 18.07 3.01
N ASP A 51 -5.74 19.02 2.09
CA ASP A 51 -6.79 19.31 1.12
C ASP A 51 -6.58 18.38 -0.09
N ASN A 52 -7.28 17.26 -0.09
CA ASN A 52 -7.10 16.22 -1.10
C ASN A 52 -7.58 16.69 -2.47
N GLN A 53 -6.64 16.76 -3.40
CA GLN A 53 -6.87 17.12 -4.81
C GLN A 53 -6.91 15.89 -5.72
N SER A 54 -6.70 14.70 -5.18
CA SER A 54 -6.73 13.45 -5.94
C SER A 54 -8.15 12.91 -6.09
N ASP A 55 -8.36 12.06 -7.09
CA ASP A 55 -9.61 11.35 -7.30
C ASP A 55 -9.65 10.00 -6.54
N ALA A 56 -8.60 9.68 -5.80
CA ALA A 56 -8.43 8.37 -5.16
C ALA A 56 -9.23 8.23 -3.86
N SER A 57 -9.72 9.33 -3.29
CA SER A 57 -10.47 9.36 -2.04
C SER A 57 -11.40 10.57 -2.00
N SER A 58 -12.08 10.77 -0.86
CA SER A 58 -12.97 11.93 -0.67
C SER A 58 -12.26 13.23 -0.98
N ALA A 59 -12.85 14.03 -1.84
CA ALA A 59 -12.31 15.35 -2.18
C ALA A 59 -12.43 16.30 -0.98
N GLY A 60 -11.47 17.22 -0.87
CA GLY A 60 -11.43 18.22 0.17
C GLY A 60 -10.63 17.78 1.40
N GLU A 61 -10.95 18.36 2.54
CA GLU A 61 -10.19 18.18 3.76
C GLU A 61 -10.26 16.75 4.31
N ILE A 62 -9.10 16.16 4.53
CA ILE A 62 -8.93 14.87 5.23
C ILE A 62 -7.90 15.09 6.34
N ILE A 63 -8.19 14.59 7.54
CA ILE A 63 -7.25 14.67 8.65
C ILE A 63 -6.41 13.40 8.69
N LEU A 64 -5.11 13.57 8.66
CA LEU A 64 -4.12 12.50 8.71
C LEU A 64 -3.62 12.33 10.13
N ASN A 65 -3.87 11.17 10.72
CA ASN A 65 -3.22 10.76 11.95
C ASN A 65 -1.79 10.37 11.63
N VAL A 66 -0.84 11.04 12.24
CA VAL A 66 0.59 10.81 12.05
C VAL A 66 1.17 10.32 13.37
N SER A 67 1.82 9.17 13.34
CA SER A 67 2.48 8.58 14.50
C SER A 67 3.91 8.24 14.13
N GLN A 68 4.85 8.50 15.03
CA GLN A 68 6.26 8.14 14.84
C GLN A 68 6.46 6.63 14.69
N GLU A 69 5.55 5.84 15.23
CA GLU A 69 5.64 4.37 15.19
C GLU A 69 5.05 3.77 13.93
N SER A 70 4.07 4.44 13.31
CA SER A 70 3.29 3.88 12.22
C SER A 70 3.32 4.68 10.92
N THR A 71 3.87 5.90 10.95
CA THR A 71 3.93 6.77 9.77
C THR A 71 5.37 7.07 9.40
N TYR A 72 5.72 6.82 8.14
CA TYR A 72 7.00 7.25 7.58
C TYR A 72 6.82 8.62 6.93
N VAL A 73 7.58 9.62 7.38
CA VAL A 73 7.64 10.95 6.76
C VAL A 73 8.98 11.06 6.05
N LEU A 74 8.96 11.16 4.74
CA LEU A 74 10.15 11.01 3.90
C LEU A 74 10.31 12.19 2.94
N ASP A 75 11.56 12.58 2.73
CA ASP A 75 11.93 13.44 1.60
C ASP A 75 11.70 12.66 0.29
N ALA A 76 10.92 13.23 -0.62
CA ALA A 76 10.57 12.55 -1.87
C ALA A 76 11.75 12.33 -2.81
N VAL A 77 12.78 13.14 -2.72
CA VAL A 77 13.97 13.05 -3.58
C VAL A 77 14.99 12.06 -3.04
N SER A 78 15.34 12.18 -1.77
CA SER A 78 16.39 11.37 -1.15
C SER A 78 15.91 10.10 -0.49
N GLY A 79 14.62 10.03 -0.11
CA GLY A 79 14.07 8.96 0.72
C GLY A 79 14.49 9.03 2.18
N MET A 80 15.17 10.08 2.59
CA MET A 80 15.59 10.26 3.98
C MET A 80 14.41 10.67 4.86
N PRO A 81 14.40 10.22 6.13
CA PRO A 81 13.37 10.65 7.06
C PRO A 81 13.38 12.18 7.25
N MET A 82 12.18 12.74 7.35
CA MET A 82 11.97 14.13 7.68
C MET A 82 11.20 14.24 9.00
N ALA A 83 11.44 15.31 9.73
CA ALA A 83 10.54 15.67 10.82
C ALA A 83 9.23 16.25 10.23
N LEU A 84 8.12 15.98 10.92
CA LEU A 84 6.82 16.52 10.48
C LEU A 84 6.83 18.05 10.45
N GLU A 85 7.55 18.67 11.38
CA GLU A 85 7.72 20.10 11.51
C GLU A 85 8.49 20.76 10.35
N ASP A 86 9.24 19.97 9.58
CA ASP A 86 9.95 20.45 8.40
C ASP A 86 9.02 20.64 7.19
N ILE A 87 7.82 20.09 7.24
CA ILE A 87 6.77 20.32 6.25
C ILE A 87 6.09 21.65 6.62
N ARG A 88 5.99 22.57 5.67
CA ARG A 88 5.37 23.87 5.90
C ARG A 88 3.88 23.84 5.58
N ASP A 89 3.11 24.66 6.26
CA ASP A 89 1.70 24.88 5.89
C ASP A 89 1.62 25.40 4.46
N GLY A 90 0.78 24.76 3.64
CA GLY A 90 0.63 25.05 2.23
C GLY A 90 1.50 24.23 1.29
N ASP A 91 2.49 23.49 1.82
CA ASP A 91 3.26 22.57 1.00
C ASP A 91 2.39 21.39 0.52
N THR A 92 2.54 21.03 -0.75
CA THR A 92 1.90 19.83 -1.29
C THR A 92 2.70 18.60 -0.93
N VAL A 93 2.01 17.61 -0.37
CA VAL A 93 2.58 16.30 -0.07
C VAL A 93 1.79 15.20 -0.78
N TYR A 94 2.42 14.05 -0.95
CA TYR A 94 1.75 12.82 -1.35
C TYR A 94 1.69 11.90 -0.14
N ALA A 95 0.50 11.44 0.19
CA ALA A 95 0.28 10.58 1.35
C ALA A 95 -0.35 9.26 0.92
N TYR A 96 0.15 8.17 1.47
CA TYR A 96 -0.47 6.86 1.35
C TYR A 96 -1.27 6.61 2.62
N ILE A 97 -2.56 6.45 2.46
CA ILE A 97 -3.53 6.29 3.55
C ILE A 97 -4.20 4.93 3.46
N GLY A 98 -4.67 4.42 4.59
CA GLY A 98 -5.52 3.23 4.61
C GLY A 98 -6.89 3.51 3.99
N PRO A 99 -7.59 2.46 3.51
CA PRO A 99 -8.91 2.62 2.91
C PRO A 99 -9.98 3.01 3.94
N ALA A 100 -9.75 2.72 5.22
CA ALA A 100 -10.69 3.03 6.29
C ALA A 100 -10.59 4.48 6.72
N MET A 101 -11.73 5.15 6.76
CA MET A 101 -11.87 6.52 7.26
C MET A 101 -13.00 6.60 8.27
N THR A 102 -12.90 7.56 9.19
CA THR A 102 -14.01 7.88 10.07
C THR A 102 -15.17 8.50 9.28
N MET A 103 -16.36 8.37 9.82
CA MET A 103 -17.58 8.99 9.27
C MET A 103 -17.75 10.44 9.68
N SER A 104 -16.74 11.03 10.31
CA SER A 104 -16.72 12.44 10.74
C SER A 104 -16.56 13.40 9.55
N LEU A 105 -16.83 14.68 9.79
CA LEU A 105 -16.57 15.76 8.84
C LEU A 105 -15.66 16.80 9.50
N PRO A 106 -14.43 16.95 9.03
CA PRO A 106 -13.77 16.18 7.97
C PRO A 106 -13.47 14.73 8.39
N PRO A 107 -13.37 13.79 7.43
CA PRO A 107 -12.99 12.42 7.74
C PRO A 107 -11.54 12.34 8.20
N MET A 108 -11.22 11.33 9.00
CA MET A 108 -9.89 11.08 9.53
C MET A 108 -9.42 9.69 9.13
N THR A 109 -8.14 9.58 8.83
CA THR A 109 -7.50 8.31 8.51
C THR A 109 -6.05 8.31 8.98
N ASN A 110 -5.46 7.12 9.03
CA ASN A 110 -4.05 6.96 9.37
C ASN A 110 -3.19 7.06 8.10
N ALA A 111 -2.13 7.84 8.17
CA ALA A 111 -1.13 7.90 7.11
C ALA A 111 -0.06 6.82 7.34
N ALA A 112 0.21 6.04 6.31
CA ALA A 112 1.30 5.06 6.34
C ALA A 112 2.62 5.71 5.92
N VAL A 113 2.61 6.49 4.84
CA VAL A 113 3.78 7.19 4.30
C VAL A 113 3.36 8.57 3.82
N ILE A 114 4.19 9.56 4.12
CA ILE A 114 4.05 10.92 3.59
C ILE A 114 5.35 11.27 2.88
N PHE A 115 5.26 11.58 1.58
CA PHE A 115 6.36 12.13 0.80
C PHE A 115 6.21 13.64 0.71
N ALA A 116 7.23 14.35 1.16
CA ALA A 116 7.29 15.80 1.19
C ALA A 116 8.53 16.34 0.48
N ASN A 117 8.70 17.65 0.46
CA ASN A 117 9.82 18.34 -0.18
C ASN A 117 9.95 17.96 -1.67
N ILE A 118 8.84 18.06 -2.39
CA ILE A 118 8.71 17.60 -3.77
C ILE A 118 9.08 18.75 -4.71
N PRO A 119 10.16 18.62 -5.52
CA PRO A 119 10.47 19.61 -6.54
C PRO A 119 9.40 19.68 -7.64
N ALA A 120 9.33 20.81 -8.34
CA ALA A 120 8.49 20.94 -9.51
C ALA A 120 8.82 19.85 -10.55
N ASP A 121 7.78 19.28 -11.17
CA ASP A 121 7.90 18.24 -12.19
C ASP A 121 8.63 16.96 -11.75
N PHE A 122 8.73 16.73 -10.45
CA PHE A 122 9.33 15.53 -9.89
C PHE A 122 8.28 14.42 -9.74
N LYS A 123 8.60 13.24 -10.26
CA LYS A 123 7.77 12.06 -10.07
C LYS A 123 8.00 11.49 -8.67
N VAL A 124 6.98 11.55 -7.84
CA VAL A 124 7.02 11.05 -6.47
C VAL A 124 7.18 9.54 -6.47
N PRO A 125 8.00 8.97 -5.58
CA PRO A 125 8.13 7.53 -5.47
C PRO A 125 6.81 6.86 -5.08
N ASP A 126 6.63 5.63 -5.52
CA ASP A 126 5.49 4.81 -5.17
C ASP A 126 5.80 3.98 -3.92
N TYR A 127 4.85 3.94 -2.99
CA TYR A 127 4.87 3.04 -1.85
C TYR A 127 4.15 1.75 -2.22
N VAL A 128 4.88 0.65 -2.25
CA VAL A 128 4.35 -0.61 -2.77
C VAL A 128 4.53 -1.74 -1.75
N GLU A 129 3.61 -2.69 -1.81
CA GLU A 129 3.79 -4.00 -1.21
C GLU A 129 4.27 -4.96 -2.30
N VAL A 130 5.37 -5.64 -2.07
CA VAL A 130 5.96 -6.54 -3.05
C VAL A 130 5.12 -7.80 -3.18
N LYS A 131 4.72 -8.13 -4.41
CA LYS A 131 4.10 -9.41 -4.74
C LYS A 131 5.16 -10.41 -5.20
N SER A 132 6.03 -9.99 -6.10
CA SER A 132 7.10 -10.83 -6.63
C SER A 132 8.24 -10.01 -7.24
N VAL A 133 9.41 -10.59 -7.27
CA VAL A 133 10.57 -10.09 -8.02
C VAL A 133 11.09 -11.24 -8.85
N VAL A 134 11.12 -11.07 -10.17
CA VAL A 134 11.54 -12.11 -11.12
C VAL A 134 12.60 -11.57 -12.05
N THR A 135 13.70 -12.30 -12.19
CA THR A 135 14.75 -12.00 -13.17
C THR A 135 14.61 -12.94 -14.35
N ASP A 136 14.46 -12.37 -15.54
CA ASP A 136 14.44 -13.13 -16.78
C ASP A 136 15.85 -13.63 -17.11
N ALA A 137 15.99 -14.95 -17.24
CA ALA A 137 17.29 -15.57 -17.50
C ALA A 137 17.85 -15.24 -18.90
N GLN A 138 17.00 -14.87 -19.86
CA GLN A 138 17.41 -14.57 -21.25
C GLN A 138 17.82 -13.11 -21.42
N THR A 139 17.06 -12.20 -20.81
CA THR A 139 17.30 -10.75 -20.95
C THR A 139 18.08 -10.16 -19.80
N SER A 140 18.20 -10.89 -18.68
CA SER A 140 18.77 -10.43 -17.41
C SER A 140 18.00 -9.25 -16.79
N HIS A 141 16.79 -8.96 -17.28
CA HIS A 141 15.95 -7.92 -16.71
C HIS A 141 15.24 -8.43 -15.47
N THR A 142 15.23 -7.62 -14.44
CA THR A 142 14.50 -7.90 -13.21
C THR A 142 13.23 -7.05 -13.18
N VAL A 143 12.10 -7.68 -12.88
CA VAL A 143 10.81 -7.03 -12.75
C VAL A 143 10.28 -7.23 -11.33
N LEU A 144 9.97 -6.12 -10.67
CA LEU A 144 9.26 -6.10 -9.41
C LEU A 144 7.78 -5.89 -9.70
N THR A 145 6.94 -6.77 -9.18
CA THR A 145 5.48 -6.62 -9.27
C THR A 145 4.93 -6.27 -7.90
N GLY A 146 4.18 -5.18 -7.84
CA GLY A 146 3.45 -4.78 -6.64
C GLY A 146 2.18 -5.60 -6.43
N ALA A 147 1.65 -5.57 -5.23
CA ALA A 147 0.40 -6.27 -4.89
C ALA A 147 -0.81 -5.77 -5.68
N ASP A 148 -0.77 -4.53 -6.14
CA ASP A 148 -1.78 -3.92 -7.03
C ASP A 148 -1.65 -4.33 -8.50
N GLY A 149 -0.62 -5.10 -8.85
CA GLY A 149 -0.33 -5.53 -10.21
C GLY A 149 0.58 -4.60 -11.00
N THR A 150 1.02 -3.49 -10.44
CA THR A 150 1.97 -2.58 -11.09
C THR A 150 3.33 -3.25 -11.22
N GLU A 151 3.91 -3.18 -12.41
CA GLU A 151 5.21 -3.77 -12.70
C GLU A 151 6.26 -2.68 -12.89
N TYR A 152 7.43 -2.90 -12.30
CA TYR A 152 8.60 -2.03 -12.43
C TYR A 152 9.76 -2.85 -12.97
N THR A 153 10.35 -2.39 -14.08
CA THR A 153 11.58 -2.97 -14.58
C THR A 153 12.76 -2.26 -13.91
N LEU A 154 13.61 -3.01 -13.24
CA LEU A 154 14.78 -2.44 -12.57
C LEU A 154 15.82 -2.05 -13.61
N SER A 155 16.33 -0.82 -13.51
CA SER A 155 17.48 -0.40 -14.32
C SER A 155 18.73 -1.19 -13.93
N GLU A 156 19.71 -1.27 -14.81
CA GLU A 156 20.99 -1.93 -14.51
C GLU A 156 21.70 -1.29 -13.32
N ASP A 157 21.52 0.00 -13.15
CA ASP A 157 22.09 0.80 -12.06
C ASP A 157 21.13 0.99 -10.88
N CYS A 158 20.05 0.19 -10.79
CA CYS A 158 19.07 0.35 -9.74
C CYS A 158 19.70 0.16 -8.36
N GLU A 159 19.60 1.18 -7.54
CA GLU A 159 20.11 1.17 -6.17
C GLU A 159 19.04 0.62 -5.22
N ILE A 160 19.42 -0.37 -4.43
CA ILE A 160 18.57 -0.93 -3.38
C ILE A 160 19.20 -0.60 -2.05
N PHE A 161 18.45 0.07 -1.17
CA PHE A 161 18.95 0.51 0.11
C PHE A 161 17.90 0.35 1.21
N PRO A 162 18.33 0.19 2.46
CA PRO A 162 17.41 0.01 3.58
C PRO A 162 16.92 1.34 4.13
N TYR A 163 15.74 1.31 4.75
CA TYR A 163 15.27 2.40 5.58
C TYR A 163 15.92 2.33 6.97
N LEU A 164 16.67 3.37 7.34
CA LEU A 164 17.26 3.59 8.67
C LEU A 164 18.01 2.42 9.32
N THR A 165 18.51 1.47 8.55
CA THR A 165 19.33 0.38 9.07
C THR A 165 20.69 0.37 8.38
N ARG A 166 21.69 -0.16 9.08
CA ARG A 166 23.04 -0.40 8.52
C ARG A 166 23.15 -1.74 7.82
N ASN A 167 22.11 -2.54 7.87
CA ASN A 167 22.10 -3.83 7.19
C ASN A 167 22.10 -3.62 5.68
N ILE A 168 22.91 -4.40 4.99
CA ILE A 168 22.89 -4.41 3.53
C ILE A 168 21.63 -5.14 3.10
N VAL A 169 20.82 -4.49 2.27
CA VAL A 169 19.66 -5.10 1.63
C VAL A 169 19.94 -5.32 0.15
N THR A 170 19.39 -6.39 -0.38
CA THR A 170 19.53 -6.79 -1.77
C THR A 170 18.17 -7.14 -2.36
N LEU A 171 18.15 -7.55 -3.63
CA LEU A 171 16.93 -8.05 -4.27
C LEU A 171 16.28 -9.20 -3.49
N ASP A 172 17.07 -10.02 -2.79
CA ASP A 172 16.58 -11.15 -2.01
C ASP A 172 15.74 -10.71 -0.80
N ASP A 173 15.89 -9.48 -0.35
CA ASP A 173 15.09 -8.90 0.74
C ASP A 173 13.72 -8.42 0.28
N LEU A 174 13.51 -8.28 -1.03
CA LEU A 174 12.24 -7.90 -1.63
C LEU A 174 11.32 -9.12 -1.75
N THR A 175 11.00 -9.70 -0.63
CA THR A 175 10.11 -10.86 -0.54
C THR A 175 8.64 -10.45 -0.57
N GLN A 176 7.77 -11.41 -0.85
CA GLN A 176 6.33 -11.16 -0.86
C GLN A 176 5.86 -10.56 0.47
N GLY A 177 5.11 -9.48 0.39
CA GLY A 177 4.59 -8.74 1.55
C GLY A 177 5.51 -7.64 2.06
N ARG A 178 6.75 -7.57 1.60
CA ARG A 178 7.68 -6.52 2.00
C ARG A 178 7.22 -5.16 1.47
N LYS A 179 7.34 -4.14 2.28
CA LYS A 179 7.04 -2.77 1.87
C LYS A 179 8.28 -2.10 1.32
N ALA A 180 8.10 -1.34 0.25
CA ALA A 180 9.19 -0.62 -0.40
C ALA A 180 8.71 0.70 -0.99
N ALA A 181 9.63 1.65 -1.11
CA ALA A 181 9.42 2.85 -1.91
C ALA A 181 10.22 2.72 -3.20
N VAL A 182 9.57 2.96 -4.33
CA VAL A 182 10.16 2.78 -5.66
C VAL A 182 10.22 4.12 -6.39
N TRP A 183 11.42 4.56 -6.72
CA TRP A 183 11.66 5.68 -7.63
C TRP A 183 11.74 5.15 -9.04
N SER A 184 10.83 5.56 -9.88
CA SER A 184 10.75 5.11 -11.27
C SER A 184 10.51 6.27 -12.21
N ASP A 185 10.83 6.07 -13.48
CA ASP A 185 10.50 7.01 -14.55
C ASP A 185 9.07 6.79 -15.08
N GLU A 186 8.71 7.51 -16.13
CA GLU A 186 7.37 7.43 -16.74
C GLU A 186 7.08 6.06 -17.38
N ASP A 187 8.13 5.30 -17.71
CA ASP A 187 8.05 3.95 -18.26
C ASP A 187 8.06 2.86 -17.17
N ASN A 188 7.98 3.26 -15.91
CA ASN A 188 8.11 2.37 -14.75
C ASN A 188 9.45 1.62 -14.70
N THR A 189 10.51 2.29 -15.14
CA THR A 189 11.86 1.81 -14.91
C THR A 189 12.35 2.29 -13.56
N ALA A 190 12.54 1.35 -12.65
CA ALA A 190 12.95 1.64 -11.28
C ALA A 190 14.45 1.95 -11.24
N THR A 191 14.80 3.10 -10.70
CA THR A 191 16.19 3.56 -10.54
C THR A 191 16.68 3.44 -9.11
N ARG A 192 15.77 3.47 -8.15
CA ARG A 192 16.07 3.31 -6.73
C ARG A 192 14.92 2.60 -6.03
N ILE A 193 15.25 1.76 -5.08
CA ILE A 193 14.26 1.08 -4.25
C ILE A 193 14.74 1.14 -2.80
N MET A 194 13.89 1.69 -1.93
CA MET A 194 14.12 1.67 -0.50
C MET A 194 13.26 0.59 0.14
N VAL A 195 13.90 -0.28 0.92
CA VAL A 195 13.23 -1.42 1.56
C VAL A 195 12.94 -1.05 3.02
N PHE A 196 11.68 -1.08 3.40
CA PHE A 196 11.26 -0.87 4.78
C PHE A 196 11.50 -2.12 5.62
N ALA A 197 11.64 -1.93 6.93
CA ALA A 197 11.70 -3.04 7.87
C ALA A 197 10.40 -3.87 7.86
N GLU A 198 10.50 -5.13 8.25
CA GLU A 198 9.33 -6.00 8.42
C GLU A 198 8.45 -5.56 9.59
#